data_a357f11a9b99bd26d0bae7021b351f69
#
_entry.id   a357f11a9b99bd26d0bae7021b351f69
#
_cell.length_a   1.000
_cell.length_b   1.000
_cell.length_c   1.000
_cell.angle_alpha   90.00
_cell.angle_beta   90.00
_cell.angle_gamma   90.00
#
_symmetry.space_group_name_H-M   'P 1'
#
loop_
_entity.id
_entity.type
_entity.pdbx_description
1 polymer ?
#
loop_
_entity_poly.entity_id
_entity_poly.type
_entity_poly.pdbx_seq_one_letter_code
_entity_poly.pdbx_strand_id
1 'polypeptide(L)'
;MIRIEDLHKKFGRNHVLSGTNLSIKSPGIYAVLGPNGSGKTTLIKCILGMVIPTSGEIEVEGKAVKKNWKYRQEINYLPQIANFPGNLRVFELIAMIKDLRQKPSQDDVLISSFGLAPYLNSKLASLSGGTRQKVNILLAFMFNSPLIILDEPTTGLDPAALISLKKLIQKEKNQGKTILITTHIMQFVEEMADTIVYLLEGKIYFKGTIKELKERTGENNFDHAIATIATNFENV
;
A
#
# COMPACT_ATOMS: atom_id res chain seq x y z
N MET A 1 4.41 6.84 12.23
CA MET A 1 5.46 6.05 11.57
C MET A 1 5.32 4.59 11.94
N ILE A 2 6.03 3.66 11.28
CA ILE A 2 5.84 2.21 11.46
C ILE A 2 7.09 1.62 12.09
N ARG A 3 6.92 0.83 13.16
CA ARG A 3 7.94 -0.01 13.79
C ARG A 3 7.43 -1.43 13.90
N ILE A 4 8.22 -2.37 13.41
CA ILE A 4 7.93 -3.80 13.44
C ILE A 4 9.15 -4.51 14.00
N GLU A 5 8.96 -5.34 15.02
CA GLU A 5 10.04 -6.05 15.70
C GLU A 5 9.69 -7.53 15.79
N ASP A 6 10.62 -8.35 15.29
CA ASP A 6 10.59 -9.82 15.32
C ASP A 6 9.21 -10.41 14.95
N LEU A 7 8.63 -9.89 13.85
CA LEU A 7 7.28 -10.24 13.46
C LEU A 7 7.22 -11.63 12.82
N HIS A 8 6.42 -12.50 13.40
CA HIS A 8 6.15 -13.83 12.89
C HIS A 8 4.66 -14.00 12.57
N LYS A 9 4.36 -14.66 11.45
CA LYS A 9 3.02 -15.10 11.10
C LYS A 9 3.01 -16.46 10.46
N LYS A 10 2.21 -17.35 11.06
CA LYS A 10 1.93 -18.70 10.54
C LYS A 10 0.46 -18.84 10.18
N PHE A 11 0.18 -19.56 9.10
CA PHE A 11 -1.15 -20.07 8.75
C PHE A 11 -1.06 -21.60 8.68
N GLY A 12 -1.59 -22.26 9.69
CA GLY A 12 -1.36 -23.70 9.88
C GLY A 12 0.14 -24.00 10.00
N ARG A 13 0.67 -24.80 9.07
CA ARG A 13 2.10 -25.16 9.01
C ARG A 13 2.94 -24.17 8.18
N ASN A 14 2.31 -23.27 7.44
CA ASN A 14 3.02 -22.35 6.56
C ASN A 14 3.48 -21.08 7.32
N HIS A 15 4.78 -20.85 7.34
CA HIS A 15 5.41 -19.64 7.88
C HIS A 15 5.45 -18.57 6.79
N VAL A 16 4.70 -17.49 6.97
CA VAL A 16 4.59 -16.42 5.96
C VAL A 16 5.44 -15.20 6.35
N LEU A 17 5.58 -14.92 7.63
CA LEU A 17 6.52 -13.94 8.17
C LEU A 17 7.40 -14.63 9.21
N SER A 18 8.72 -14.40 9.17
CA SER A 18 9.72 -15.19 9.90
C SER A 18 10.80 -14.27 10.51
N GLY A 19 10.42 -13.50 11.56
CA GLY A 19 11.32 -12.54 12.20
C GLY A 19 11.47 -11.26 11.39
N THR A 20 10.38 -10.77 10.78
CA THR A 20 10.39 -9.54 9.98
C THR A 20 10.62 -8.33 10.87
N ASN A 21 11.65 -7.54 10.57
CA ASN A 21 11.95 -6.27 11.23
C ASN A 21 11.84 -5.11 10.24
N LEU A 22 11.06 -4.07 10.56
CA LEU A 22 10.91 -2.88 9.71
C LEU A 22 10.78 -1.63 10.57
N SER A 23 11.58 -0.62 10.25
CA SER A 23 11.45 0.70 10.86
C SER A 23 11.35 1.76 9.78
N ILE A 24 10.21 2.47 9.74
CA ILE A 24 9.95 3.64 8.89
C ILE A 24 9.81 4.84 9.82
N LYS A 25 10.80 5.76 9.77
CA LYS A 25 10.91 6.88 10.73
C LYS A 25 10.61 8.25 10.10
N SER A 26 10.70 8.37 8.80
CA SER A 26 10.51 9.63 8.08
C SER A 26 9.36 9.53 7.06
N PRO A 27 8.68 10.64 6.76
CA PRO A 27 7.77 10.71 5.63
C PRO A 27 8.46 10.33 4.31
N GLY A 28 7.69 9.83 3.36
CA GLY A 28 8.20 9.44 2.05
C GLY A 28 7.42 8.28 1.45
N ILE A 29 7.82 7.88 0.24
CA ILE A 29 7.23 6.76 -0.50
C ILE A 29 8.12 5.53 -0.33
N TYR A 30 7.56 4.48 0.27
CA TYR A 30 8.21 3.20 0.54
C TYR A 30 7.57 2.12 -0.34
N ALA A 31 8.35 1.56 -1.27
CA ALA A 31 7.91 0.46 -2.11
C ALA A 31 8.30 -0.88 -1.48
N VAL A 32 7.30 -1.70 -1.12
CA VAL A 32 7.50 -3.07 -0.63
C VAL A 32 7.48 -4.02 -1.82
N LEU A 33 8.62 -4.54 -2.17
CA LEU A 33 8.86 -5.44 -3.29
C LEU A 33 9.12 -6.86 -2.80
N GLY A 34 9.02 -7.81 -3.70
CA GLY A 34 9.31 -9.23 -3.47
C GLY A 34 8.44 -10.13 -4.33
N PRO A 35 8.80 -11.40 -4.52
CA PRO A 35 8.05 -12.35 -5.33
C PRO A 35 6.66 -12.62 -4.76
N ASN A 36 5.81 -13.27 -5.56
CA ASN A 36 4.52 -13.76 -5.09
C ASN A 36 4.72 -14.75 -3.94
N GLY A 37 3.91 -14.63 -2.89
CA GLY A 37 4.06 -15.48 -1.70
C GLY A 37 5.12 -15.00 -0.69
N SER A 38 5.90 -13.95 -0.96
CA SER A 38 6.93 -13.46 -0.02
C SER A 38 6.38 -12.89 1.30
N GLY A 39 5.06 -12.64 1.39
CA GLY A 39 4.42 -12.15 2.61
C GLY A 39 3.99 -10.67 2.58
N LYS A 40 4.13 -9.94 1.45
CA LYS A 40 3.80 -8.50 1.33
C LYS A 40 2.39 -8.17 1.83
N THR A 41 1.37 -8.82 1.26
CA THR A 41 -0.03 -8.60 1.67
C THR A 41 -0.28 -9.01 3.11
N THR A 42 0.40 -10.06 3.61
CA THR A 42 0.30 -10.48 5.01
C THR A 42 0.92 -9.43 5.94
N LEU A 43 2.08 -8.87 5.58
CA LEU A 43 2.72 -7.78 6.30
C LEU A 43 1.79 -6.56 6.40
N ILE A 44 1.22 -6.12 5.26
CA ILE A 44 0.24 -5.03 5.23
C ILE A 44 -0.96 -5.34 6.12
N LYS A 45 -1.55 -6.53 6.02
CA LYS A 45 -2.69 -6.93 6.84
C LYS A 45 -2.35 -7.00 8.33
N CYS A 46 -1.12 -7.34 8.71
CA CYS A 46 -0.65 -7.26 10.09
C CYS A 46 -0.54 -5.81 10.56
N ILE A 47 0.02 -4.89 9.75
CA ILE A 47 0.07 -3.46 10.04
C ILE A 47 -1.34 -2.89 10.22
N LEU A 48 -2.29 -3.30 9.38
CA LEU A 48 -3.70 -2.89 9.46
C LEU A 48 -4.47 -3.56 10.61
N GLY A 49 -3.85 -4.54 11.32
CA GLY A 49 -4.51 -5.34 12.35
C GLY A 49 -5.66 -6.20 11.83
N MET A 50 -5.68 -6.47 10.53
CA MET A 50 -6.62 -7.41 9.89
C MET A 50 -6.16 -8.88 10.04
N VAL A 51 -4.87 -9.08 10.24
CA VAL A 51 -4.24 -10.36 10.55
C VAL A 51 -3.49 -10.21 11.87
N ILE A 52 -3.78 -11.07 12.83
CA ILE A 52 -3.10 -11.09 14.13
C ILE A 52 -1.77 -11.84 13.94
N PRO A 53 -0.62 -11.24 14.26
CA PRO A 53 0.67 -11.92 14.27
C PRO A 53 0.68 -13.13 15.20
N THR A 54 1.54 -14.10 14.92
CA THR A 54 1.81 -15.23 15.83
C THR A 54 2.65 -14.77 17.01
N SER A 55 3.70 -13.96 16.74
CA SER A 55 4.54 -13.27 17.72
C SER A 55 5.13 -12.00 17.13
N GLY A 56 5.83 -11.22 17.93
CA GLY A 56 6.41 -9.93 17.57
C GLY A 56 5.48 -8.76 17.82
N GLU A 57 5.97 -7.56 17.57
CA GLU A 57 5.28 -6.32 17.88
C GLU A 57 5.20 -5.41 16.66
N ILE A 58 4.09 -4.66 16.59
CA ILE A 58 3.86 -3.63 15.56
C ILE A 58 3.36 -2.37 16.25
N GLU A 59 4.01 -1.26 15.93
CA GLU A 59 3.56 0.08 16.31
C GLU A 59 3.33 0.92 15.06
N VAL A 60 2.25 1.69 15.07
CA VAL A 60 1.91 2.68 14.04
C VAL A 60 1.62 4.01 14.73
N GLU A 61 2.33 5.06 14.30
CA GLU A 61 2.25 6.39 14.93
C GLU A 61 2.44 6.35 16.46
N GLY A 62 3.40 5.53 16.93
CA GLY A 62 3.70 5.33 18.35
C GLY A 62 2.62 4.58 19.14
N LYS A 63 1.63 4.00 18.46
CA LYS A 63 0.53 3.24 19.06
C LYS A 63 0.68 1.77 18.72
N ALA A 64 0.69 0.90 19.74
CA ALA A 64 0.71 -0.55 19.52
C ALA A 64 -0.56 -0.99 18.76
N VAL A 65 -0.37 -1.85 17.75
CA VAL A 65 -1.46 -2.40 16.94
C VAL A 65 -2.30 -3.41 17.74
N LYS A 66 -1.64 -4.18 18.61
CA LYS A 66 -2.27 -5.22 19.41
C LYS A 66 -3.30 -4.63 20.38
N LYS A 67 -4.52 -5.15 20.32
CA LYS A 67 -5.66 -4.72 21.17
C LYS A 67 -6.05 -3.23 21.04
N ASN A 68 -5.60 -2.55 20.00
CA ASN A 68 -5.93 -1.17 19.75
C ASN A 68 -6.45 -1.03 18.31
N TRP A 69 -7.67 -0.53 18.14
CA TRP A 69 -8.25 -0.30 16.81
C TRP A 69 -8.18 1.19 16.39
N LYS A 70 -8.00 2.09 17.36
CA LYS A 70 -8.08 3.55 17.14
C LYS A 70 -6.97 4.07 16.20
N TYR A 71 -5.79 3.42 16.17
CA TYR A 71 -4.71 3.81 15.26
C TYR A 71 -5.12 3.73 13.78
N ARG A 72 -6.12 2.89 13.42
CA ARG A 72 -6.62 2.77 12.05
C ARG A 72 -7.28 4.06 11.53
N GLN A 73 -7.70 4.95 12.43
CA GLN A 73 -8.21 6.26 12.04
C GLN A 73 -7.15 7.15 11.40
N GLU A 74 -5.87 6.85 11.61
CA GLU A 74 -4.71 7.53 11.04
C GLU A 74 -4.18 6.84 9.77
N ILE A 75 -4.91 5.83 9.26
CA ILE A 75 -4.50 5.07 8.08
C ILE A 75 -5.57 5.17 7.00
N ASN A 76 -5.12 5.51 5.80
CA ASN A 76 -5.87 5.30 4.58
C ASN A 76 -5.36 4.04 3.88
N TYR A 77 -6.27 3.20 3.37
CA TYR A 77 -5.91 1.93 2.76
C TYR A 77 -6.62 1.70 1.44
N LEU A 78 -5.86 1.42 0.39
CA LEU A 78 -6.33 0.89 -0.88
C LEU A 78 -5.98 -0.59 -0.96
N PRO A 79 -6.95 -1.51 -0.83
CA PRO A 79 -6.70 -2.94 -0.99
C PRO A 79 -6.53 -3.32 -2.46
N GLN A 80 -5.79 -4.40 -2.71
CA GLN A 80 -5.65 -4.98 -4.05
C GLN A 80 -7.01 -5.35 -4.66
N ILE A 81 -7.90 -5.90 -3.85
CA ILE A 81 -9.28 -6.21 -4.22
C ILE A 81 -10.21 -5.60 -3.17
N ALA A 82 -10.99 -4.61 -3.57
CA ALA A 82 -12.04 -4.05 -2.73
C ALA A 82 -13.39 -4.68 -3.09
N ASN A 83 -14.01 -5.30 -2.11
CA ASN A 83 -15.32 -5.92 -2.24
C ASN A 83 -16.36 -5.08 -1.49
N PHE A 84 -17.12 -4.27 -2.23
CA PHE A 84 -18.29 -3.58 -1.73
C PHE A 84 -19.56 -4.21 -2.30
N PRO A 85 -20.71 -4.10 -1.61
CA PRO A 85 -21.99 -4.60 -2.12
C PRO A 85 -22.29 -4.00 -3.52
N GLY A 86 -22.43 -4.86 -4.53
CA GLY A 86 -22.55 -4.45 -5.93
C GLY A 86 -23.84 -3.67 -6.26
N ASN A 87 -24.86 -3.77 -5.41
CA ASN A 87 -26.13 -3.04 -5.53
C ASN A 87 -26.04 -1.56 -5.10
N LEU A 88 -25.00 -1.18 -4.32
CA LEU A 88 -24.78 0.22 -3.96
C LEU A 88 -24.39 1.04 -5.19
N ARG A 89 -24.85 2.29 -5.23
CA ARG A 89 -24.37 3.30 -6.18
C ARG A 89 -23.07 3.93 -5.65
N VAL A 90 -22.28 4.50 -6.55
CA VAL A 90 -21.01 5.14 -6.18
C VAL A 90 -21.22 6.24 -5.14
N PHE A 91 -22.21 7.12 -5.34
CA PHE A 91 -22.49 8.20 -4.38
C PHE A 91 -22.94 7.68 -3.01
N GLU A 92 -23.69 6.56 -2.97
CA GLU A 92 -24.14 5.93 -1.72
C GLU A 92 -22.94 5.36 -0.94
N LEU A 93 -22.00 4.73 -1.66
CA LEU A 93 -20.76 4.24 -1.04
C LEU A 93 -19.91 5.38 -0.48
N ILE A 94 -19.74 6.48 -1.24
CA ILE A 94 -19.02 7.68 -0.75
C ILE A 94 -19.70 8.23 0.50
N ALA A 95 -21.01 8.42 0.47
CA ALA A 95 -21.77 8.94 1.61
C ALA A 95 -21.66 8.03 2.85
N MET A 96 -21.76 6.71 2.66
CA MET A 96 -21.61 5.72 3.73
C MET A 96 -20.21 5.80 4.38
N ILE A 97 -19.16 5.92 3.59
CA ILE A 97 -17.79 6.01 4.13
C ILE A 97 -17.56 7.37 4.83
N LYS A 98 -18.15 8.47 4.33
CA LYS A 98 -18.12 9.78 5.00
C LYS A 98 -18.81 9.72 6.36
N ASP A 99 -19.97 9.08 6.43
CA ASP A 99 -20.71 8.89 7.67
C ASP A 99 -19.95 8.04 8.70
N LEU A 100 -19.32 6.95 8.26
CA LEU A 100 -18.50 6.11 9.13
C LEU A 100 -17.24 6.81 9.65
N ARG A 101 -16.61 7.68 8.85
CA ARG A 101 -15.37 8.36 9.22
C ARG A 101 -15.60 9.65 10.00
N GLN A 102 -16.70 10.35 9.76
CA GLN A 102 -17.08 11.64 10.38
C GLN A 102 -15.92 12.67 10.38
N LYS A 103 -15.15 12.68 9.29
CA LYS A 103 -14.03 13.61 9.07
C LYS A 103 -14.26 14.41 7.78
N PRO A 104 -13.71 15.64 7.68
CA PRO A 104 -13.71 16.38 6.43
C PRO A 104 -13.12 15.55 5.30
N SER A 105 -13.74 15.56 4.13
CA SER A 105 -13.32 14.80 2.95
C SER A 105 -13.06 15.72 1.75
N GLN A 106 -12.24 15.27 0.82
CA GLN A 106 -11.92 15.95 -0.44
C GLN A 106 -12.43 15.18 -1.66
N ASP A 107 -13.57 14.52 -1.51
CA ASP A 107 -14.18 13.66 -2.54
C ASP A 107 -14.48 14.41 -3.84
N ASP A 108 -14.96 15.67 -3.80
CA ASP A 108 -15.27 16.46 -5.00
C ASP A 108 -14.04 16.66 -5.91
N VAL A 109 -12.89 16.95 -5.33
CA VAL A 109 -11.63 17.10 -6.07
C VAL A 109 -11.21 15.78 -6.72
N LEU A 110 -11.38 14.66 -6.02
CA LEU A 110 -11.04 13.34 -6.52
C LEU A 110 -12.02 12.85 -7.59
N ILE A 111 -13.32 13.12 -7.42
CA ILE A 111 -14.35 12.85 -8.45
C ILE A 111 -13.98 13.53 -9.76
N SER A 112 -13.58 14.80 -9.70
CA SER A 112 -13.14 15.55 -10.88
C SER A 112 -11.85 14.97 -11.46
N SER A 113 -10.84 14.74 -10.63
CA SER A 113 -9.51 14.29 -11.06
C SER A 113 -9.50 12.93 -11.74
N PHE A 114 -10.42 12.03 -11.37
CA PHE A 114 -10.56 10.69 -11.93
C PHE A 114 -11.74 10.54 -12.91
N GLY A 115 -12.44 11.64 -13.24
CA GLY A 115 -13.56 11.64 -14.17
C GLY A 115 -14.74 10.78 -13.72
N LEU A 116 -15.04 10.75 -12.41
CA LEU A 116 -16.05 9.88 -11.83
C LEU A 116 -17.47 10.47 -11.82
N ALA A 117 -17.64 11.77 -12.16
CA ALA A 117 -18.93 12.43 -12.14
C ALA A 117 -20.05 11.69 -12.94
N PRO A 118 -19.81 11.16 -14.16
CA PRO A 118 -20.83 10.41 -14.91
C PRO A 118 -21.26 9.10 -14.23
N TYR A 119 -20.46 8.55 -13.34
CA TYR A 119 -20.65 7.24 -12.71
C TYR A 119 -21.26 7.30 -11.32
N LEU A 120 -21.47 8.49 -10.74
CA LEU A 120 -21.97 8.63 -9.38
C LEU A 120 -23.29 7.89 -9.13
N ASN A 121 -24.19 7.89 -10.09
CA ASN A 121 -25.47 7.19 -10.00
C ASN A 121 -25.42 5.72 -10.46
N SER A 122 -24.28 5.23 -10.93
CA SER A 122 -24.12 3.85 -11.40
C SER A 122 -23.94 2.89 -10.22
N LYS A 123 -24.51 1.69 -10.35
CA LYS A 123 -24.27 0.60 -9.38
C LYS A 123 -22.83 0.08 -9.49
N LEU A 124 -22.20 -0.26 -8.37
CA LEU A 124 -20.82 -0.78 -8.37
C LEU A 124 -20.66 -2.04 -9.23
N ALA A 125 -21.68 -2.90 -9.27
CA ALA A 125 -21.66 -4.11 -10.10
C ALA A 125 -21.62 -3.81 -11.62
N SER A 126 -22.11 -2.64 -12.06
CA SER A 126 -22.13 -2.25 -13.48
C SER A 126 -20.87 -1.51 -13.93
N LEU A 127 -19.94 -1.19 -13.02
CA LEU A 127 -18.72 -0.49 -13.35
C LEU A 127 -17.70 -1.42 -14.02
N SER A 128 -16.95 -0.90 -15.00
CA SER A 128 -15.75 -1.56 -15.50
C SER A 128 -14.70 -1.73 -14.38
N GLY A 129 -13.76 -2.66 -14.55
CA GLY A 129 -12.67 -2.87 -13.59
C GLY A 129 -11.88 -1.58 -13.32
N GLY A 130 -11.51 -0.84 -14.37
CA GLY A 130 -10.77 0.42 -14.26
C GLY A 130 -11.57 1.52 -13.55
N THR A 131 -12.88 1.66 -13.87
CA THR A 131 -13.74 2.64 -13.19
C THR A 131 -13.91 2.28 -11.71
N ARG A 132 -14.04 0.99 -11.38
CA ARG A 132 -14.10 0.51 -10.00
C ARG A 132 -12.81 0.81 -9.25
N GLN A 133 -11.66 0.63 -9.89
CA GLN A 133 -10.36 0.98 -9.30
C GLN A 133 -10.23 2.48 -9.03
N LYS A 134 -10.72 3.35 -9.94
CA LYS A 134 -10.78 4.80 -9.70
C LYS A 134 -11.64 5.16 -8.48
N VAL A 135 -12.78 4.48 -8.29
CA VAL A 135 -13.62 4.64 -7.09
C VAL A 135 -12.87 4.20 -5.83
N ASN A 136 -12.17 3.07 -5.87
CA ASN A 136 -11.37 2.59 -4.74
C ASN A 136 -10.25 3.59 -4.36
N ILE A 137 -9.58 4.18 -5.35
CA ILE A 137 -8.58 5.23 -5.16
C ILE A 137 -9.22 6.46 -4.50
N LEU A 138 -10.37 6.91 -4.99
CA LEU A 138 -11.11 8.00 -4.37
C LEU A 138 -11.36 7.71 -2.88
N LEU A 139 -11.90 6.55 -2.54
CA LEU A 139 -12.20 6.18 -1.15
C LEU A 139 -10.93 6.12 -0.28
N ALA A 140 -9.81 5.67 -0.83
CA ALA A 140 -8.54 5.61 -0.11
C ALA A 140 -7.93 6.99 0.15
N PHE A 141 -8.18 7.98 -0.72
CA PHE A 141 -7.54 9.29 -0.61
C PHE A 141 -8.49 10.40 -0.17
N MET A 142 -9.79 10.14 0.00
CA MET A 142 -10.75 11.21 0.32
C MET A 142 -10.60 11.81 1.72
N PHE A 143 -9.86 11.16 2.63
CA PHE A 143 -9.58 11.69 3.96
C PHE A 143 -8.11 12.02 4.16
N ASN A 144 -7.85 13.01 5.00
CA ASN A 144 -6.49 13.31 5.40
C ASN A 144 -6.01 12.34 6.47
N SER A 145 -4.94 11.59 6.19
CA SER A 145 -4.31 10.64 7.13
C SER A 145 -2.79 10.67 6.96
N PRO A 146 -1.99 10.57 8.04
CA PRO A 146 -0.54 10.62 7.97
C PRO A 146 0.08 9.39 7.32
N LEU A 147 -0.61 8.24 7.33
CA LEU A 147 -0.17 7.00 6.70
C LEU A 147 -1.15 6.56 5.62
N ILE A 148 -0.63 6.31 4.42
CA ILE A 148 -1.39 5.79 3.29
C ILE A 148 -0.76 4.46 2.86
N ILE A 149 -1.56 3.41 2.78
CA ILE A 149 -1.14 2.08 2.34
C ILE A 149 -1.86 1.74 1.05
N LEU A 150 -1.10 1.42 0.01
CA LEU A 150 -1.61 1.12 -1.34
C LEU A 150 -1.14 -0.28 -1.75
N ASP A 151 -2.07 -1.21 -1.86
CA ASP A 151 -1.78 -2.59 -2.28
C ASP A 151 -2.11 -2.74 -3.77
N GLU A 152 -1.08 -2.82 -4.63
CA GLU A 152 -1.16 -2.89 -6.09
C GLU A 152 -2.04 -1.78 -6.73
N PRO A 153 -1.76 -0.50 -6.45
CA PRO A 153 -2.67 0.60 -6.79
C PRO A 153 -2.86 0.84 -8.28
N THR A 154 -1.95 0.37 -9.12
CA THR A 154 -1.92 0.63 -10.57
C THR A 154 -2.75 -0.35 -11.39
N THR A 155 -3.21 -1.45 -10.77
CA THR A 155 -3.92 -2.53 -11.46
C THR A 155 -5.20 -2.03 -12.11
N GLY A 156 -5.32 -2.27 -13.43
CA GLY A 156 -6.52 -1.96 -14.20
C GLY A 156 -6.74 -0.48 -14.53
N LEU A 157 -5.79 0.40 -14.22
CA LEU A 157 -5.86 1.81 -14.58
C LEU A 157 -5.48 2.05 -16.03
N ASP A 158 -6.20 2.96 -16.68
CA ASP A 158 -5.80 3.55 -17.94
C ASP A 158 -4.62 4.54 -17.74
N PRO A 159 -3.86 4.89 -18.80
CA PRO A 159 -2.71 5.78 -18.70
C PRO A 159 -3.03 7.15 -18.07
N ALA A 160 -4.20 7.73 -18.34
CA ALA A 160 -4.60 9.02 -17.78
C ALA A 160 -4.85 8.93 -16.25
N ALA A 161 -5.52 7.87 -15.82
CA ALA A 161 -5.74 7.60 -14.40
C ALA A 161 -4.44 7.28 -13.65
N LEU A 162 -3.49 6.58 -14.30
CA LEU A 162 -2.17 6.32 -13.73
C LEU A 162 -1.39 7.63 -13.50
N ILE A 163 -1.43 8.57 -14.45
CA ILE A 163 -0.83 9.89 -14.29
C ILE A 163 -1.49 10.64 -13.12
N SER A 164 -2.82 10.61 -13.03
CA SER A 164 -3.56 11.24 -11.93
C SER A 164 -3.19 10.64 -10.57
N LEU A 165 -3.05 9.30 -10.50
CA LEU A 165 -2.61 8.60 -9.30
C LEU A 165 -1.19 9.00 -8.89
N LYS A 166 -0.22 9.04 -9.82
CA LYS A 166 1.15 9.48 -9.54
C LYS A 166 1.18 10.90 -8.98
N LYS A 167 0.45 11.83 -9.60
CA LYS A 167 0.32 13.21 -9.11
C LYS A 167 -0.28 13.27 -7.70
N LEU A 168 -1.30 12.47 -7.43
CA LEU A 168 -1.94 12.39 -6.13
C LEU A 168 -0.97 11.87 -5.06
N ILE A 169 -0.27 10.78 -5.32
CA ILE A 169 0.75 10.21 -4.43
C ILE A 169 1.84 11.24 -4.13
N GLN A 170 2.34 11.93 -5.17
CA GLN A 170 3.38 12.96 -4.99
C GLN A 170 2.87 14.16 -4.18
N LYS A 171 1.62 14.58 -4.38
CA LYS A 171 0.98 15.63 -3.58
C LYS A 171 0.92 15.23 -2.10
N GLU A 172 0.50 14.01 -1.80
CA GLU A 172 0.39 13.50 -0.43
C GLU A 172 1.78 13.39 0.24
N LYS A 173 2.79 12.92 -0.49
CA LYS A 173 4.19 12.93 -0.04
C LYS A 173 4.67 14.34 0.32
N ASN A 174 4.41 15.33 -0.55
CA ASN A 174 4.82 16.72 -0.34
C ASN A 174 4.13 17.36 0.89
N GLN A 175 3.03 16.79 1.35
CA GLN A 175 2.35 17.16 2.60
C GLN A 175 2.97 16.48 3.84
N GLY A 176 4.10 15.79 3.69
CA GLY A 176 4.80 15.12 4.79
C GLY A 176 4.18 13.79 5.22
N LYS A 177 3.43 13.12 4.35
CA LYS A 177 2.83 11.81 4.66
C LYS A 177 3.77 10.66 4.36
N THR A 178 3.55 9.55 5.04
CA THR A 178 4.19 8.26 4.75
C THR A 178 3.28 7.44 3.84
N ILE A 179 3.82 6.96 2.72
CA ILE A 179 3.07 6.17 1.74
C ILE A 179 3.78 4.82 1.57
N LEU A 180 3.09 3.74 1.90
CA LEU A 180 3.58 2.38 1.73
C LEU A 180 2.88 1.77 0.53
N ILE A 181 3.63 1.34 -0.47
CA ILE A 181 3.10 0.81 -1.74
C ILE A 181 3.62 -0.60 -1.96
N THR A 182 2.73 -1.55 -2.22
CA THR A 182 3.14 -2.82 -2.85
C THR A 182 2.89 -2.74 -4.33
N THR A 183 3.82 -3.20 -5.12
CA THR A 183 3.65 -3.35 -6.58
C THR A 183 4.71 -4.28 -7.16
N HIS A 184 4.43 -4.83 -8.31
CA HIS A 184 5.38 -5.59 -9.12
C HIS A 184 5.82 -4.82 -10.38
N ILE A 185 5.38 -3.57 -10.56
CA ILE A 185 5.73 -2.73 -11.72
C ILE A 185 6.97 -1.91 -11.38
N MET A 186 8.14 -2.38 -11.83
CA MET A 186 9.44 -1.78 -11.49
C MET A 186 9.57 -0.34 -11.97
N GLN A 187 9.08 -0.03 -13.18
CA GLN A 187 9.08 1.34 -13.68
C GLN A 187 8.33 2.31 -12.77
N PHE A 188 7.18 1.88 -12.20
CA PHE A 188 6.45 2.71 -11.24
C PHE A 188 7.26 2.94 -9.96
N VAL A 189 8.00 1.93 -9.52
CA VAL A 189 8.87 2.04 -8.34
C VAL A 189 10.03 3.00 -8.60
N GLU A 190 10.73 2.89 -9.76
CA GLU A 190 11.83 3.80 -10.12
C GLU A 190 11.39 5.26 -10.17
N GLU A 191 10.18 5.53 -10.65
CA GLU A 191 9.65 6.89 -10.76
C GLU A 191 9.16 7.48 -9.42
N MET A 192 8.68 6.64 -8.50
CA MET A 192 7.91 7.11 -7.36
C MET A 192 8.57 6.87 -6.00
N ALA A 193 9.33 5.78 -5.83
CA ALA A 193 9.79 5.36 -4.52
C ALA A 193 11.04 6.12 -4.04
N ASP A 194 11.03 6.58 -2.80
CA ASP A 194 12.22 7.10 -2.11
C ASP A 194 13.04 5.96 -1.51
N THR A 195 12.35 4.93 -1.03
CA THR A 195 12.96 3.78 -0.34
C THR A 195 12.31 2.49 -0.79
N ILE A 196 13.13 1.50 -1.04
CA ILE A 196 12.71 0.12 -1.34
C ILE A 196 12.82 -0.71 -0.08
N VAL A 197 11.83 -1.56 0.16
CA VAL A 197 11.82 -2.62 1.17
C VAL A 197 11.65 -3.94 0.43
N TYR A 198 12.70 -4.73 0.30
CA TYR A 198 12.65 -6.02 -0.39
C TYR A 198 12.35 -7.14 0.60
N LEU A 199 11.18 -7.77 0.44
CA LEU A 199 10.68 -8.86 1.26
C LEU A 199 10.78 -10.19 0.51
N LEU A 200 11.46 -11.17 1.10
CA LEU A 200 11.59 -12.52 0.58
C LEU A 200 11.42 -13.52 1.72
N GLU A 201 10.66 -14.59 1.54
CA GLU A 201 10.43 -15.65 2.53
C GLU A 201 10.08 -15.12 3.93
N GLY A 202 9.28 -14.04 3.98
CA GLY A 202 8.86 -13.42 5.22
C GLY A 202 9.93 -12.63 5.98
N LYS A 203 11.08 -12.34 5.36
CA LYS A 203 12.16 -11.51 5.92
C LYS A 203 12.46 -10.32 5.03
N ILE A 204 12.91 -9.22 5.63
CA ILE A 204 13.39 -8.06 4.88
C ILE A 204 14.88 -8.23 4.63
N TYR A 205 15.25 -8.35 3.36
CA TYR A 205 16.63 -8.54 2.92
C TYR A 205 17.33 -7.24 2.52
N PHE A 206 16.53 -6.27 2.09
CA PHE A 206 17.05 -4.95 1.75
C PHE A 206 16.06 -3.88 2.14
N LYS A 207 16.59 -2.78 2.65
CA LYS A 207 15.89 -1.52 2.84
C LYS A 207 16.86 -0.39 2.54
N GLY A 208 16.57 0.40 1.53
CA GLY A 208 17.42 1.51 1.09
C GLY A 208 16.87 2.17 -0.17
N THR A 209 17.61 3.10 -0.72
CA THR A 209 17.31 3.76 -1.99
C THR A 209 17.61 2.83 -3.20
N ILE A 210 17.08 3.18 -4.37
CA ILE A 210 17.42 2.48 -5.63
C ILE A 210 18.93 2.56 -5.89
N LYS A 211 19.54 3.70 -5.59
CA LYS A 211 20.98 3.92 -5.77
C LYS A 211 21.79 2.96 -4.89
N GLU A 212 21.48 2.88 -3.60
CA GLU A 212 22.12 1.94 -2.67
C GLU A 212 21.94 0.48 -3.08
N LEU A 213 20.77 0.12 -3.65
CA LEU A 213 20.55 -1.21 -4.18
C LEU A 213 21.46 -1.52 -5.36
N LYS A 214 21.54 -0.61 -6.35
CA LYS A 214 22.41 -0.74 -7.53
C LYS A 214 23.90 -0.82 -7.12
N GLU A 215 24.35 0.00 -6.19
CA GLU A 215 25.70 -0.05 -5.64
C GLU A 215 26.02 -1.37 -4.94
N ARG A 216 25.06 -1.88 -4.13
CA ARG A 216 25.23 -3.14 -3.40
C ARG A 216 25.30 -4.37 -4.30
N THR A 217 24.58 -4.36 -5.41
CA THR A 217 24.52 -5.49 -6.36
C THR A 217 25.55 -5.38 -7.49
N GLY A 218 26.17 -4.22 -7.70
CA GLY A 218 27.02 -3.94 -8.84
C GLY A 218 26.26 -3.76 -10.17
N GLU A 219 24.95 -3.67 -10.12
CA GLU A 219 24.08 -3.60 -11.30
C GLU A 219 23.68 -2.16 -11.62
N ASN A 220 23.73 -1.79 -12.91
CA ASN A 220 23.28 -0.47 -13.36
C ASN A 220 21.77 -0.40 -13.60
N ASN A 221 21.15 -1.54 -13.95
CA ASN A 221 19.72 -1.65 -14.20
C ASN A 221 18.99 -2.06 -12.92
N PHE A 222 17.83 -1.45 -12.67
CA PHE A 222 17.06 -1.70 -11.44
C PHE A 222 16.46 -3.12 -11.42
N ASP A 223 15.91 -3.60 -12.54
CA ASP A 223 15.35 -4.95 -12.62
C ASP A 223 16.43 -6.02 -12.37
N HIS A 224 17.64 -5.82 -12.93
CA HIS A 224 18.79 -6.69 -12.68
C HIS A 224 19.22 -6.65 -11.23
N ALA A 225 19.27 -5.46 -10.61
CA ALA A 225 19.60 -5.31 -9.19
C ALA A 225 18.62 -6.07 -8.28
N ILE A 226 17.33 -6.01 -8.58
CA ILE A 226 16.31 -6.79 -7.87
C ILE A 226 16.48 -8.29 -8.08
N ALA A 227 16.76 -8.73 -9.32
CA ALA A 227 17.01 -10.14 -9.62
C ALA A 227 18.25 -10.67 -8.90
N THR A 228 19.36 -9.91 -8.91
CA THR A 228 20.60 -10.27 -8.22
C THR A 228 20.41 -10.41 -6.72
N ILE A 229 19.63 -9.50 -6.07
CA ILE A 229 19.35 -9.63 -4.64
C ILE A 229 18.47 -10.85 -4.34
N ALA A 230 17.58 -11.24 -5.26
CA ALA A 230 16.76 -12.43 -5.12
C ALA A 230 17.57 -13.72 -5.22
N THR A 231 18.50 -13.82 -6.22
CA THR A 231 19.31 -15.03 -6.49
C THR A 231 20.46 -15.23 -5.51
N ASN A 232 21.05 -14.18 -4.97
CA ASN A 232 22.13 -14.29 -3.97
C ASN A 232 21.66 -14.95 -2.66
N PHE A 233 20.35 -15.12 -2.45
CA PHE A 233 19.78 -15.77 -1.29
C PHE A 233 19.38 -17.23 -1.53
N GLU A 234 19.25 -17.69 -2.77
CA GLU A 234 19.04 -19.11 -3.07
C GLU A 234 20.35 -19.92 -2.86
N ASN A 235 21.49 -19.25 -2.69
CA ASN A 235 22.81 -19.85 -2.56
C ASN A 235 23.43 -19.75 -1.13
N VAL A 236 22.64 -19.33 -0.13
CA VAL A 236 23.01 -19.28 1.30
C VAL A 236 22.03 -20.12 2.11
#